data_c0b8c8d9b5dafd371895c43cc4d92a59
#
_entry.id   c0b8c8d9b5dafd371895c43cc4d92a59
#
_cell.length_a   1.000
_cell.length_b   1.000
_cell.length_c   1.000
_cell.angle_alpha   90.00
_cell.angle_beta   90.00
_cell.angle_gamma   90.00
#
_symmetry.space_group_name_H-M   'P 1'
#
loop_
_entity.id
_entity.type
_entity.pdbx_description
1 polymer ?
#
loop_
_entity_poly.entity_id
_entity_poly.type
_entity_poly.pdbx_seq_one_letter_code
_entity_poly.pdbx_strand_id
1 'polypeptide(L)'
;MINKIFLSVLCVLFISLNINAQETNAPKFGKGLFNLKGKDSTWTMKVGMRFQTLATSGWDVNGGLNNPSASMLIRRSRLKFDGFAYSPKLKYKLELGLSNRDMSGASAFTSNSPRYILDAVLKWNFSGNFVLWAGQTKLAGNRERVVSSGDLQMVDRSLLNSRFNIDRDIGLQLRHHFNL
;
A
#
# COMPACT_ATOMS: atom_id res chain seq x y z
N MET A 1 -9.27 -46.07 -6.04
CA MET A 1 -8.26 -45.05 -6.49
C MET A 1 -8.77 -44.19 -7.65
N ILE A 2 -9.52 -44.72 -8.60
CA ILE A 2 -10.03 -44.03 -9.81
C ILE A 2 -10.90 -42.79 -9.46
N ASN A 3 -11.74 -42.87 -8.42
CA ASN A 3 -12.65 -41.76 -8.07
C ASN A 3 -11.95 -40.48 -7.56
N LYS A 4 -10.76 -40.56 -6.99
CA LYS A 4 -10.02 -39.38 -6.50
C LYS A 4 -9.33 -38.64 -7.65
N ILE A 5 -8.85 -39.38 -8.63
CA ILE A 5 -8.21 -38.83 -9.84
C ILE A 5 -9.29 -38.13 -10.71
N PHE A 6 -10.46 -38.77 -10.83
CA PHE A 6 -11.58 -38.16 -11.58
C PHE A 6 -12.10 -36.86 -10.95
N LEU A 7 -12.17 -36.80 -9.62
CA LEU A 7 -12.58 -35.61 -8.89
C LEU A 7 -11.56 -34.48 -9.01
N SER A 8 -10.27 -34.79 -8.99
CA SER A 8 -9.22 -33.76 -9.16
C SER A 8 -9.16 -33.22 -10.59
N VAL A 9 -9.36 -34.05 -11.61
CA VAL A 9 -9.45 -33.63 -13.00
C VAL A 9 -10.70 -32.78 -13.25
N LEU A 10 -11.83 -33.13 -12.61
CA LEU A 10 -13.06 -32.36 -12.69
C LEU A 10 -12.91 -30.98 -12.04
N CYS A 11 -12.23 -30.87 -10.88
CA CYS A 11 -11.92 -29.58 -10.25
C CYS A 11 -11.04 -28.71 -11.13
N VAL A 12 -10.02 -29.24 -11.78
CA VAL A 12 -9.14 -28.48 -12.69
C VAL A 12 -9.92 -28.01 -13.93
N LEU A 13 -10.85 -28.81 -14.46
CA LEU A 13 -11.71 -28.41 -15.58
C LEU A 13 -12.69 -27.26 -15.21
N PHE A 14 -13.22 -27.26 -13.98
CA PHE A 14 -14.12 -26.18 -13.53
C PHE A 14 -13.39 -24.86 -13.29
N ILE A 15 -12.10 -24.86 -12.97
CA ILE A 15 -11.30 -23.66 -12.79
C ILE A 15 -10.99 -22.98 -14.14
N SER A 16 -10.97 -23.74 -15.25
CA SER A 16 -10.65 -23.23 -16.58
C SER A 16 -11.83 -22.57 -17.34
N LEU A 17 -13.07 -22.69 -16.85
CA LEU A 17 -14.25 -22.27 -17.60
C LEU A 17 -14.71 -20.83 -17.39
N ASN A 18 -14.05 -20.05 -16.54
CA ASN A 18 -14.48 -18.67 -16.24
C ASN A 18 -13.39 -17.61 -16.35
N ILE A 19 -12.35 -17.84 -17.14
CA ILE A 19 -11.40 -16.78 -17.46
C ILE A 19 -11.97 -15.95 -18.62
N ASN A 20 -12.96 -15.11 -18.31
CA ASN A 20 -13.23 -13.96 -19.16
C ASN A 20 -12.04 -13.02 -19.00
N ALA A 21 -11.16 -12.99 -19.98
CA ALA A 21 -10.05 -12.06 -20.03
C ALA A 21 -10.60 -10.64 -19.94
N GLN A 22 -10.47 -10.01 -18.78
CA GLN A 22 -10.66 -8.57 -18.68
C GLN A 22 -9.57 -7.92 -19.51
N GLU A 23 -9.92 -6.93 -20.33
CA GLU A 23 -8.93 -6.14 -21.04
C GLU A 23 -7.98 -5.50 -20.02
N THR A 24 -6.80 -6.08 -19.91
CA THR A 24 -5.71 -5.50 -19.15
C THR A 24 -4.93 -4.58 -20.07
N ASN A 25 -5.20 -3.29 -20.01
CA ASN A 25 -4.31 -2.33 -20.65
C ASN A 25 -2.96 -2.41 -19.93
N ALA A 26 -1.93 -2.87 -20.66
CA ALA A 26 -0.58 -2.92 -20.14
C ALA A 26 -0.17 -1.53 -19.62
N PRO A 27 0.19 -1.38 -18.35
CA PRO A 27 0.50 -0.07 -17.80
C PRO A 27 1.80 0.46 -18.40
N LYS A 28 1.82 1.74 -18.73
CA LYS A 28 3.08 2.45 -18.98
C LYS A 28 3.90 2.42 -17.68
N PHE A 29 5.22 2.34 -17.80
CA PHE A 29 6.16 2.32 -16.67
C PHE A 29 5.79 3.39 -15.62
N GLY A 30 5.77 2.99 -14.34
CA GLY A 30 5.41 3.87 -13.23
C GLY A 30 3.91 4.03 -12.94
N LYS A 31 3.02 3.42 -13.75
CA LYS A 31 1.55 3.52 -13.56
C LYS A 31 0.90 2.32 -12.88
N GLY A 32 1.67 1.48 -12.18
CA GLY A 32 1.21 0.26 -11.51
C GLY A 32 1.49 -0.99 -12.33
N LEU A 33 1.19 -2.16 -11.76
CA LEU A 33 1.37 -3.46 -12.41
C LEU A 33 0.19 -3.80 -13.33
N PHE A 34 -1.02 -3.58 -12.82
CA PHE A 34 -2.26 -3.87 -13.53
C PHE A 34 -3.25 -2.73 -13.35
N ASN A 35 -3.98 -2.42 -14.42
CA ASN A 35 -5.12 -1.53 -14.40
C ASN A 35 -6.32 -2.31 -14.90
N LEU A 36 -7.26 -2.61 -14.00
CA LEU A 36 -8.50 -3.32 -14.29
C LEU A 36 -9.65 -2.32 -14.36
N LYS A 37 -10.56 -2.54 -15.29
CA LYS A 37 -11.78 -1.75 -15.44
C LYS A 37 -12.95 -2.69 -15.69
N GLY A 38 -14.05 -2.52 -14.94
CA GLY A 38 -15.29 -3.26 -15.19
C GLY A 38 -15.84 -2.98 -16.59
N LYS A 39 -16.51 -3.97 -17.20
CA LYS A 39 -17.12 -3.82 -18.53
C LYS A 39 -18.11 -2.66 -18.60
N ASP A 40 -18.87 -2.46 -17.54
CA ASP A 40 -19.86 -1.37 -17.39
C ASP A 40 -19.23 -0.05 -16.93
N SER A 41 -17.90 0.00 -16.76
CA SER A 41 -17.17 1.16 -16.26
C SER A 41 -17.60 1.64 -14.85
N THR A 42 -18.28 0.81 -14.08
CA THR A 42 -18.74 1.15 -12.72
C THR A 42 -17.62 1.05 -11.66
N TRP A 43 -16.54 0.38 -11.97
CA TRP A 43 -15.40 0.25 -11.07
C TRP A 43 -14.07 0.19 -11.81
N THR A 44 -13.04 0.60 -11.12
CA THR A 44 -11.65 0.43 -11.55
C THR A 44 -10.80 -0.09 -10.41
N MET A 45 -9.73 -0.82 -10.72
CA MET A 45 -8.71 -1.22 -9.78
C MET A 45 -7.33 -1.06 -10.41
N LYS A 46 -6.49 -0.30 -9.76
CA LYS A 46 -5.08 -0.20 -10.09
C LYS A 46 -4.29 -0.96 -9.02
N VAL A 47 -3.51 -1.94 -9.44
CA VAL A 47 -2.61 -2.69 -8.57
C VAL A 47 -1.20 -2.14 -8.73
N GLY A 48 -0.59 -1.76 -7.61
CA GLY A 48 0.78 -1.27 -7.56
C GLY A 48 1.60 -2.05 -6.54
N MET A 49 2.86 -2.27 -6.84
CA MET A 49 3.81 -2.91 -5.94
C MET A 49 5.05 -2.04 -5.81
N ARG A 50 5.67 -2.06 -4.63
CA ARG A 50 6.93 -1.36 -4.39
C ARG A 50 7.83 -2.19 -3.50
N PHE A 51 9.06 -2.38 -3.96
CA PHE A 51 10.16 -2.87 -3.17
C PHE A 51 11.18 -1.76 -2.96
N GLN A 52 11.75 -1.72 -1.78
CA GLN A 52 12.85 -0.82 -1.44
C GLN A 52 13.81 -1.56 -0.53
N THR A 53 15.03 -1.70 -0.99
CA THR A 53 16.14 -2.24 -0.20
C THR A 53 16.93 -1.10 0.42
N LEU A 54 17.53 -1.36 1.56
CA LEU A 54 18.47 -0.49 2.24
C LEU A 54 19.75 -1.27 2.50
N ALA A 55 20.85 -0.80 1.94
CA ALA A 55 22.17 -1.22 2.28
C ALA A 55 22.83 -0.15 3.14
N THR A 56 23.40 -0.53 4.27
CA THR A 56 24.13 0.38 5.15
C THR A 56 25.53 -0.14 5.38
N SER A 57 26.49 0.76 5.43
CA SER A 57 27.86 0.51 5.81
C SER A 57 28.25 1.50 6.89
N GLY A 58 28.95 1.05 7.90
CA GLY A 58 29.35 1.88 9.02
C GLY A 58 30.72 1.45 9.56
N TRP A 59 31.39 2.37 10.23
CA TRP A 59 32.63 2.13 10.94
C TRP A 59 32.43 2.64 12.38
N ASP A 60 32.94 1.88 13.33
CA ASP A 60 33.00 2.36 14.71
C ASP A 60 34.19 3.35 14.82
N VAL A 61 33.86 4.60 15.12
CA VAL A 61 34.87 5.68 15.24
C VAL A 61 35.83 5.42 16.40
N ASN A 62 35.39 4.74 17.45
CA ASN A 62 36.20 4.37 18.61
C ASN A 62 37.06 3.12 18.38
N GLY A 63 36.64 2.26 17.45
CA GLY A 63 37.34 1.01 17.10
C GLY A 63 38.31 1.13 15.91
N GLY A 64 38.48 2.33 15.34
CA GLY A 64 39.26 2.54 14.12
C GLY A 64 38.62 1.96 12.87
N LEU A 65 39.31 2.08 11.73
CA LEU A 65 38.85 1.56 10.43
C LEU A 65 38.86 0.02 10.32
N ASN A 66 39.29 -0.67 11.37
CA ASN A 66 39.55 -2.12 11.34
C ASN A 66 38.29 -2.96 11.60
N ASN A 67 37.13 -2.34 11.91
CA ASN A 67 35.89 -3.08 12.17
C ASN A 67 34.71 -2.52 11.37
N PRO A 68 34.71 -2.68 10.03
CA PRO A 68 33.58 -2.23 9.21
C PRO A 68 32.37 -3.12 9.47
N SER A 69 31.19 -2.50 9.57
CA SER A 69 29.90 -3.18 9.58
C SER A 69 29.17 -2.94 8.29
N ALA A 70 28.53 -3.97 7.77
CA ALA A 70 27.66 -3.85 6.60
C ALA A 70 26.35 -4.59 6.86
N SER A 71 25.24 -4.01 6.47
CA SER A 71 23.94 -4.69 6.53
C SER A 71 23.11 -4.38 5.30
N MET A 72 22.24 -5.33 4.93
CA MET A 72 21.28 -5.17 3.84
C MET A 72 19.94 -5.73 4.29
N LEU A 73 18.86 -4.98 4.02
CA LEU A 73 17.51 -5.40 4.39
C LEU A 73 16.46 -4.88 3.41
N ILE A 74 15.32 -5.56 3.37
CA ILE A 74 14.13 -5.04 2.69
C ILE A 74 13.51 -3.97 3.57
N ARG A 75 13.73 -2.71 3.20
CA ARG A 75 13.26 -1.56 3.96
C ARG A 75 11.75 -1.37 3.83
N ARG A 76 11.20 -1.56 2.63
CA ARG A 76 9.76 -1.54 2.34
C ARG A 76 9.41 -2.57 1.28
N SER A 77 8.32 -3.28 1.53
CA SER A 77 7.64 -4.11 0.54
C SER A 77 6.15 -3.81 0.69
N ARG A 78 5.54 -3.25 -0.35
CA ARG A 78 4.16 -2.77 -0.27
C ARG A 78 3.36 -3.17 -1.47
N LEU A 79 2.13 -3.59 -1.21
CA LEU A 79 1.12 -3.88 -2.22
C LEU A 79 0.00 -2.84 -2.07
N LYS A 80 -0.40 -2.22 -3.18
CA LYS A 80 -1.36 -1.14 -3.19
C LYS A 80 -2.45 -1.41 -4.20
N PHE A 81 -3.69 -1.21 -3.77
CA PHE A 81 -4.89 -1.24 -4.59
C PHE A 81 -5.58 0.10 -4.49
N ASP A 82 -5.83 0.76 -5.60
CA ASP A 82 -6.57 2.01 -5.64
C ASP A 82 -7.46 2.08 -6.88
N GLY A 83 -8.60 2.75 -6.73
CA GLY A 83 -9.57 2.89 -7.80
C GLY A 83 -10.84 3.59 -7.34
N PHE A 84 -11.90 3.37 -8.08
CA PHE A 84 -13.24 3.80 -7.69
C PHE A 84 -14.24 2.64 -7.77
N ALA A 85 -15.35 2.76 -7.04
CA ALA A 85 -16.45 1.82 -7.04
C ALA A 85 -17.78 2.57 -7.26
N TYR A 86 -18.67 2.02 -8.07
CA TYR A 86 -19.97 2.57 -8.51
C TYR A 86 -19.84 3.84 -9.35
N SER A 87 -19.06 4.82 -8.93
CA SER A 87 -18.81 6.05 -9.68
C SER A 87 -17.45 6.64 -9.33
N PRO A 88 -16.86 7.49 -10.19
CA PRO A 88 -15.61 8.18 -9.92
C PRO A 88 -15.63 9.07 -8.66
N LYS A 89 -16.80 9.35 -8.10
CA LYS A 89 -16.97 10.09 -6.85
C LYS A 89 -16.63 9.27 -5.60
N LEU A 90 -16.75 7.93 -5.67
CA LEU A 90 -16.42 7.03 -4.57
C LEU A 90 -15.12 6.29 -4.89
N LYS A 91 -14.02 6.78 -4.36
CA LYS A 91 -12.69 6.19 -4.51
C LYS A 91 -12.31 5.37 -3.29
N TYR A 92 -11.50 4.35 -3.50
CA TYR A 92 -10.93 3.56 -2.41
C TYR A 92 -9.42 3.44 -2.54
N LYS A 93 -8.77 3.18 -1.43
CA LYS A 93 -7.35 2.84 -1.36
C LYS A 93 -7.13 1.79 -0.27
N LEU A 94 -6.45 0.72 -0.64
CA LEU A 94 -5.90 -0.28 0.28
C LEU A 94 -4.40 -0.36 0.05
N GLU A 95 -3.60 -0.23 1.09
CA GLU A 95 -2.15 -0.39 1.04
C GLU A 95 -1.71 -1.36 2.15
N LEU A 96 -1.05 -2.45 1.76
CA LEU A 96 -0.54 -3.47 2.65
C LEU A 96 0.98 -3.34 2.79
N GLY A 97 1.48 -3.48 4.00
CA GLY A 97 2.89 -3.58 4.33
C GLY A 97 3.30 -5.03 4.51
N LEU A 98 4.31 -5.47 3.77
CA LEU A 98 4.76 -6.86 3.74
C LEU A 98 6.21 -7.04 4.24
N SER A 99 6.92 -5.95 4.53
CA SER A 99 8.26 -6.01 5.12
C SER A 99 8.20 -5.94 6.65
N ASN A 100 9.15 -6.53 7.33
CA ASN A 100 9.25 -6.49 8.80
C ASN A 100 9.27 -5.06 9.35
N ARG A 101 9.79 -4.10 8.58
CA ARG A 101 9.82 -2.68 8.96
C ARG A 101 8.51 -1.94 8.71
N ASP A 102 7.67 -2.42 7.77
CA ASP A 102 6.35 -1.86 7.52
C ASP A 102 5.28 -2.46 8.45
N MET A 103 5.46 -3.72 8.86
CA MET A 103 4.63 -4.38 9.86
C MET A 103 5.06 -3.91 11.24
N SER A 104 4.36 -2.93 11.79
CA SER A 104 4.63 -2.49 13.17
C SER A 104 4.26 -3.57 14.18
N GLY A 105 4.94 -3.53 15.34
CA GLY A 105 4.74 -4.52 16.39
C GLY A 105 3.30 -4.66 16.85
N ALA A 106 3.00 -5.82 17.41
CA ALA A 106 1.73 -6.13 18.06
C ALA A 106 1.43 -5.14 19.20
N SER A 107 0.18 -4.77 19.38
CA SER A 107 -0.28 -3.95 20.50
C SER A 107 -1.59 -4.49 21.06
N ALA A 108 -1.93 -4.11 22.27
CA ALA A 108 -3.20 -4.49 22.90
C ALA A 108 -4.41 -4.04 22.05
N PHE A 109 -4.33 -2.89 21.38
CA PHE A 109 -5.37 -2.38 20.49
C PHE A 109 -5.57 -3.21 19.22
N THR A 110 -4.60 -4.02 18.83
CA THR A 110 -4.67 -4.89 17.64
C THR A 110 -4.77 -6.36 18.03
N SER A 111 -5.18 -6.67 19.26
CA SER A 111 -5.23 -8.04 19.80
C SER A 111 -3.92 -8.79 19.59
N ASN A 112 -2.80 -8.10 19.76
CA ASN A 112 -1.44 -8.59 19.57
C ASN A 112 -1.13 -9.12 18.16
N SER A 113 -1.92 -8.74 17.17
CA SER A 113 -1.63 -9.06 15.76
C SER A 113 -0.77 -7.99 15.10
N PRO A 114 0.12 -8.33 14.18
CA PRO A 114 0.91 -7.36 13.40
C PRO A 114 0.02 -6.47 12.55
N ARG A 115 0.43 -5.22 12.35
CA ARG A 115 -0.28 -4.27 11.50
C ARG A 115 0.13 -4.44 10.04
N TYR A 116 -0.62 -5.22 9.29
CA TYR A 116 -0.38 -5.36 7.83
C TYR A 116 -0.99 -4.22 7.03
N ILE A 117 -2.16 -3.72 7.48
CA ILE A 117 -2.91 -2.69 6.76
C ILE A 117 -2.27 -1.34 7.08
N LEU A 118 -1.69 -0.71 6.07
CA LEU A 118 -1.17 0.64 6.17
C LEU A 118 -2.26 1.66 5.90
N ASP A 119 -2.94 1.57 4.77
CA ASP A 119 -4.09 2.40 4.44
C ASP A 119 -5.27 1.50 4.06
N ALA A 120 -6.45 1.79 4.57
CA ALA A 120 -7.73 1.23 4.15
C ALA A 120 -8.76 2.36 4.26
N VAL A 121 -9.01 3.07 3.17
CA VAL A 121 -9.79 4.30 3.19
C VAL A 121 -10.72 4.41 2.00
N LEU A 122 -11.95 4.80 2.27
CA LEU A 122 -12.94 5.25 1.30
C LEU A 122 -12.91 6.78 1.24
N LYS A 123 -13.05 7.32 0.04
CA LYS A 123 -13.02 8.76 -0.24
C LYS A 123 -14.23 9.10 -1.08
N TRP A 124 -15.20 9.74 -0.47
CA TRP A 124 -16.45 10.10 -1.12
C TRP A 124 -16.52 11.59 -1.40
N ASN A 125 -16.49 11.94 -2.69
CA ASN A 125 -16.80 13.30 -3.13
C ASN A 125 -18.31 13.46 -3.19
N PHE A 126 -18.90 14.00 -2.13
CA PHE A 126 -20.34 14.12 -2.00
C PHE A 126 -20.89 15.47 -2.52
N SER A 127 -20.06 16.51 -2.56
CA SER A 127 -20.51 17.83 -3.01
C SER A 127 -19.35 18.70 -3.48
N GLY A 128 -19.32 19.05 -4.77
CA GLY A 128 -18.33 19.97 -5.34
C GLY A 128 -16.89 19.58 -4.96
N ASN A 129 -16.22 20.46 -4.21
CA ASN A 129 -14.85 20.27 -3.76
C ASN A 129 -14.74 19.58 -2.38
N PHE A 130 -15.86 19.16 -1.77
CA PHE A 130 -15.86 18.47 -0.49
C PHE A 130 -15.71 16.96 -0.65
N VAL A 131 -14.77 16.39 0.07
CA VAL A 131 -14.49 14.96 0.06
C VAL A 131 -14.45 14.44 1.50
N LEU A 132 -15.30 13.48 1.80
CA LEU A 132 -15.28 12.75 3.06
C LEU A 132 -14.36 11.53 2.92
N TRP A 133 -13.40 11.39 3.82
CA TRP A 133 -12.57 10.21 3.94
C TRP A 133 -12.99 9.43 5.18
N ALA A 134 -13.19 8.13 5.02
CA ALA A 134 -13.56 7.22 6.11
C ALA A 134 -12.63 6.01 6.10
N GLY A 135 -12.02 5.69 7.24
CA GLY A 135 -11.13 4.56 7.41
C GLY A 135 -9.74 4.94 7.87
N GLN A 136 -8.81 3.99 7.75
CA GLN A 136 -7.42 4.16 8.19
C GLN A 136 -6.57 4.78 7.09
N THR A 137 -5.88 5.87 7.41
CA THR A 137 -4.95 6.51 6.47
C THR A 137 -3.97 7.42 7.21
N LYS A 138 -2.99 7.94 6.48
CA LYS A 138 -2.06 8.92 7.02
C LYS A 138 -2.76 10.21 7.42
N LEU A 139 -2.41 10.70 8.59
CA LEU A 139 -2.77 12.05 9.02
C LEU A 139 -1.73 13.06 8.52
N ALA A 140 -2.18 14.27 8.21
CA ALA A 140 -1.33 15.37 7.74
C ALA A 140 -0.66 16.07 8.94
N GLY A 141 0.17 15.35 9.71
CA GLY A 141 0.81 15.87 10.92
C GLY A 141 1.96 16.82 10.62
N ASN A 142 2.75 16.55 9.59
CA ASN A 142 3.83 17.42 9.13
C ASN A 142 4.03 17.29 7.61
N ARG A 143 4.75 18.25 7.01
CA ARG A 143 4.96 18.30 5.56
C ARG A 143 5.72 17.09 5.03
N GLU A 144 6.75 16.66 5.71
CA GLU A 144 7.55 15.51 5.30
C GLU A 144 6.72 14.21 5.30
N ARG A 145 5.73 14.10 6.20
CA ARG A 145 4.84 12.96 6.26
C ARG A 145 3.82 12.92 5.12
N VAL A 146 3.41 14.08 4.62
CA VAL A 146 2.49 14.19 3.46
C VAL A 146 3.15 13.64 2.20
N VAL A 147 4.45 13.86 2.02
CA VAL A 147 5.19 13.33 0.88
C VAL A 147 5.16 11.79 0.91
N SER A 148 4.91 11.18 -0.24
CA SER A 148 4.95 9.72 -0.38
C SER A 148 6.36 9.20 -0.07
N SER A 149 6.43 8.06 0.62
CA SER A 149 7.74 7.42 0.84
C SER A 149 8.38 6.82 -0.43
N GLY A 150 7.68 6.87 -1.58
CA GLY A 150 8.26 6.56 -2.89
C GLY A 150 8.94 7.75 -3.54
N ASP A 151 8.64 8.96 -3.07
CA ASP A 151 9.08 10.22 -3.68
C ASP A 151 10.09 10.95 -2.77
N LEU A 152 10.62 10.26 -1.76
CA LEU A 152 11.67 10.78 -0.90
C LEU A 152 13.01 10.74 -1.63
N GLN A 153 13.84 11.76 -1.41
CA GLN A 153 15.22 11.80 -1.91
C GLN A 153 16.10 10.78 -1.19
N MET A 154 15.88 10.55 0.09
CA MET A 154 16.55 9.55 0.91
C MET A 154 15.61 8.38 1.20
N VAL A 155 16.17 7.22 1.54
CA VAL A 155 15.41 6.02 1.88
C VAL A 155 14.49 6.24 3.06
N ASP A 156 14.95 6.97 4.06
CA ASP A 156 14.20 7.31 5.27
C ASP A 156 13.97 8.82 5.40
N ARG A 157 12.98 9.16 6.22
CA ARG A 157 12.68 10.53 6.63
C ARG A 157 13.63 10.97 7.72
N SER A 158 13.64 12.27 8.01
CA SER A 158 14.44 12.86 9.07
C SER A 158 14.13 12.22 10.44
N LEU A 159 15.10 12.32 11.35
CA LEU A 159 14.91 11.91 12.75
C LEU A 159 13.80 12.70 13.43
N LEU A 160 13.62 13.98 13.05
CA LEU A 160 12.55 14.83 13.54
C LEU A 160 11.18 14.23 13.20
N ASN A 161 10.98 13.80 11.95
CA ASN A 161 9.75 13.13 11.54
C ASN A 161 9.53 11.80 12.27
N SER A 162 10.59 11.09 12.65
CA SER A 162 10.48 9.84 13.41
C SER A 162 9.99 10.04 14.83
N ARG A 163 10.33 11.18 15.43
CA ARG A 163 10.00 11.49 16.82
C ARG A 163 8.66 12.21 16.99
N PHE A 164 8.33 13.11 16.07
CA PHE A 164 7.16 13.99 16.13
C PHE A 164 6.19 13.70 14.99
N ASN A 165 5.85 12.46 14.80
CA ASN A 165 5.00 12.01 13.71
C ASN A 165 3.66 11.52 14.23
N ILE A 166 2.59 12.13 13.73
CA ILE A 166 1.25 11.54 13.77
C ILE A 166 1.18 10.59 12.56
N ASP A 167 1.25 9.29 12.82
CA ASP A 167 1.23 8.29 11.75
C ASP A 167 -0.17 8.09 11.18
N ARG A 168 -0.53 6.88 10.90
CA ARG A 168 -1.84 6.47 10.41
C ARG A 168 -2.78 6.24 11.58
N ASP A 169 -4.02 6.67 11.40
CA ASP A 169 -5.08 6.41 12.33
C ASP A 169 -6.39 6.11 11.59
N ILE A 170 -7.34 5.51 12.29
CA ILE A 170 -8.69 5.23 11.79
C ILE A 170 -9.62 6.36 12.20
N GLY A 171 -10.46 6.80 11.27
CA GLY A 171 -11.40 7.88 11.57
C GLY A 171 -12.05 8.47 10.34
N LEU A 172 -12.66 9.64 10.55
CA LEU A 172 -13.30 10.45 9.52
C LEU A 172 -12.50 11.73 9.30
N GLN A 173 -12.32 12.11 8.04
CA GLN A 173 -11.68 13.38 7.67
C GLN A 173 -12.53 14.08 6.62
N LEU A 174 -12.95 15.30 6.92
CA LEU A 174 -13.57 16.17 5.92
C LEU A 174 -12.47 17.00 5.26
N ARG A 175 -12.39 16.96 3.94
CA ARG A 175 -11.41 17.70 3.13
C ARG A 175 -12.12 18.60 2.14
N HIS A 176 -11.57 19.79 1.93
CA HIS A 176 -12.02 20.71 0.91
C HIS A 176 -10.85 21.10 0.01
N HIS A 177 -11.05 21.06 -1.29
CA HIS A 177 -10.09 21.53 -2.28
C HIS A 177 -10.44 22.97 -2.66
N PHE A 178 -9.55 23.89 -2.33
CA PHE A 178 -9.65 25.27 -2.78
C PHE A 178 -9.06 25.37 -4.19
N ASN A 179 -9.81 25.93 -5.12
CA ASN A 179 -9.29 26.34 -6.42
C ASN A 179 -8.68 27.72 -6.22
N LEU A 180 -7.36 27.81 -6.19
CA LEU A 180 -6.61 29.06 -6.19
C LEU A 180 -6.35 29.50 -7.62
#